data_18d84b36a9dc1f7493f805a16382533d
#
_entry.id   18d84b36a9dc1f7493f805a16382533d
#
_cell.length_a   1.000
_cell.length_b   1.000
_cell.length_c   1.000
_cell.angle_alpha   90.00
_cell.angle_beta   90.00
_cell.angle_gamma   90.00
#
_symmetry.space_group_name_H-M   'P 1'
#
loop_
_entity.id
_entity.type
_entity.pdbx_description
1 polymer ?
#
loop_
_entity_poly.entity_id
_entity_poly.type
_entity_poly.pdbx_seq_one_letter_code
_entity_poly.pdbx_strand_id
1 'polypeptide(L)'
;NDVIDDCHFGGKIEIDGEDIYSGDIDVVELRARVGMVFQKPNPFPKSIYDNVAYGPRIHGLAGSKDELDHMVETSLRRAGLWQEVHDRLHTSGSGLSGGQQQRLCIARTIAVDPNVVLMDEPCSALDPIATAIIEELIEELRTQYTIVIVTHSMQQAARVSQRTAYFHLGHLVEHGDTDRIFTNPTNKQTEAYISGKIG
;
A
#
# COMPACT_ATOMS: atom_id res chain seq x y z
N ASN A 1 7.76 -13.09 -6.11
CA ASN A 1 7.32 -13.89 -7.27
C ASN A 1 7.33 -15.40 -7.00
N ASP A 2 7.78 -15.81 -5.83
CA ASP A 2 7.79 -17.20 -5.35
C ASP A 2 6.39 -17.83 -5.16
N VAL A 3 5.33 -17.05 -5.30
CA VAL A 3 3.92 -17.47 -5.25
C VAL A 3 3.28 -17.57 -6.64
N ILE A 4 4.00 -17.24 -7.71
CA ILE A 4 3.51 -17.28 -9.09
C ILE A 4 4.28 -18.36 -9.83
N ASP A 5 3.59 -19.44 -10.19
CA ASP A 5 4.16 -20.52 -10.99
C ASP A 5 4.61 -19.98 -12.36
N ASP A 6 5.73 -20.51 -12.88
CA ASP A 6 6.34 -20.14 -14.18
C ASP A 6 6.73 -18.64 -14.31
N CYS A 7 6.96 -17.92 -13.21
CA CYS A 7 7.49 -16.58 -13.26
C CYS A 7 9.02 -16.59 -13.42
N HIS A 8 9.50 -16.08 -14.55
CA HIS A 8 10.94 -15.88 -14.78
C HIS A 8 11.33 -14.45 -14.42
N PHE A 9 12.32 -14.34 -13.56
CA PHE A 9 12.89 -13.06 -13.13
C PHE A 9 14.29 -12.87 -13.72
N GLY A 10 14.60 -11.67 -14.19
CA GLY A 10 15.91 -11.26 -14.63
C GLY A 10 16.21 -9.81 -14.20
N GLY A 11 17.43 -9.56 -13.79
CA GLY A 11 17.86 -8.26 -13.27
C GLY A 11 18.05 -8.28 -11.75
N LYS A 12 18.07 -7.09 -11.13
CA LYS A 12 18.34 -6.87 -9.72
C LYS A 12 17.27 -5.96 -9.11
N ILE A 13 16.78 -6.30 -7.93
CA ILE A 13 15.92 -5.43 -7.12
C ILE A 13 16.58 -5.29 -5.75
N GLU A 14 16.82 -4.05 -5.34
CA GLU A 14 17.43 -3.74 -4.05
C GLU A 14 16.47 -2.97 -3.15
N ILE A 15 16.43 -3.35 -1.88
CA ILE A 15 15.75 -2.62 -0.81
C ILE A 15 16.82 -2.33 0.25
N ASP A 16 17.03 -1.05 0.56
CA ASP A 16 18.06 -0.58 1.50
C ASP A 16 19.48 -1.10 1.16
N GLY A 17 19.78 -1.27 -0.15
CA GLY A 17 21.06 -1.77 -0.65
C GLY A 17 21.21 -3.29 -0.65
N GLU A 18 20.21 -4.04 -0.22
CA GLU A 18 20.19 -5.51 -0.23
C GLU A 18 19.42 -6.02 -1.45
N ASP A 19 20.04 -6.92 -2.24
CA ASP A 19 19.37 -7.59 -3.36
C ASP A 19 18.36 -8.62 -2.83
N ILE A 20 17.06 -8.37 -3.05
CA ILE A 20 15.98 -9.22 -2.54
C ILE A 20 15.94 -10.63 -3.15
N TYR A 21 16.74 -10.90 -4.18
CA TYR A 21 16.91 -12.22 -4.81
C TYR A 21 18.25 -12.87 -4.48
N SER A 22 19.06 -12.26 -3.60
CA SER A 22 20.23 -12.96 -3.07
C SER A 22 19.78 -14.17 -2.27
N GLY A 23 20.53 -15.30 -2.40
CA GLY A 23 20.17 -16.56 -1.73
C GLY A 23 20.25 -16.52 -0.19
N ASP A 24 20.70 -15.40 0.38
CA ASP A 24 20.92 -15.22 1.82
C ASP A 24 19.76 -14.47 2.51
N ILE A 25 18.75 -14.00 1.76
CA ILE A 25 17.62 -13.25 2.33
C ILE A 25 16.56 -14.17 2.92
N ASP A 26 16.22 -13.94 4.18
CA ASP A 26 15.02 -14.52 4.78
C ASP A 26 13.75 -13.85 4.20
N VAL A 27 12.99 -14.63 3.43
CA VAL A 27 11.75 -14.17 2.78
C VAL A 27 10.70 -13.72 3.82
N VAL A 28 10.69 -14.31 5.02
CA VAL A 28 9.75 -13.94 6.10
C VAL A 28 10.11 -12.56 6.64
N GLU A 29 11.39 -12.31 6.86
CA GLU A 29 11.89 -11.00 7.29
C GLU A 29 11.66 -9.93 6.21
N LEU A 30 11.94 -10.25 4.94
CA LEU A 30 11.66 -9.35 3.82
C LEU A 30 10.17 -8.96 3.77
N ARG A 31 9.26 -9.91 3.96
CA ARG A 31 7.80 -9.66 3.96
C ARG A 31 7.32 -8.88 5.17
N ALA A 32 8.05 -8.87 6.28
CA ALA A 32 7.78 -7.97 7.39
C ALA A 32 8.18 -6.52 7.07
N ARG A 33 9.28 -6.35 6.30
CA ARG A 33 9.79 -5.02 5.88
C ARG A 33 9.02 -4.41 4.70
N VAL A 34 8.31 -5.21 3.91
CA VAL A 34 7.57 -4.78 2.72
C VAL A 34 6.11 -5.16 2.85
N GLY A 35 5.29 -4.18 3.19
CA GLY A 35 3.85 -4.36 3.27
C GLY A 35 3.17 -4.27 1.90
N MET A 36 2.03 -4.96 1.72
CA MET A 36 1.23 -4.94 0.49
C MET A 36 -0.23 -4.66 0.78
N VAL A 37 -0.78 -3.69 0.08
CA VAL A 37 -2.21 -3.36 0.04
C VAL A 37 -2.72 -3.67 -1.37
N PHE A 38 -3.68 -4.58 -1.46
CA PHE A 38 -4.20 -5.06 -2.73
C PHE A 38 -5.34 -4.17 -3.26
N GLN A 39 -5.56 -4.21 -4.57
CA GLN A 39 -6.63 -3.51 -5.28
C GLN A 39 -8.02 -3.81 -4.68
N LYS A 40 -8.31 -5.10 -4.45
CA LYS A 40 -9.53 -5.52 -3.80
C LYS A 40 -9.26 -5.71 -2.31
N PRO A 41 -10.00 -5.01 -1.43
CA PRO A 41 -9.88 -5.21 0.01
C PRO A 41 -10.00 -6.70 0.37
N ASN A 42 -9.06 -7.18 1.16
CA ASN A 42 -8.96 -8.58 1.54
C ASN A 42 -8.80 -8.77 3.06
N PRO A 43 -9.73 -8.25 3.88
CA PRO A 43 -9.66 -8.51 5.31
C PRO A 43 -9.73 -10.03 5.57
N PHE A 44 -8.97 -10.50 6.54
CA PHE A 44 -9.10 -11.89 6.98
C PHE A 44 -10.51 -12.14 7.53
N PRO A 45 -11.04 -13.36 7.44
CA PRO A 45 -12.32 -13.75 8.03
C PRO A 45 -12.21 -13.84 9.56
N LYS A 46 -11.82 -12.75 10.17
CA LYS A 46 -11.52 -12.54 11.58
C LYS A 46 -12.13 -11.22 12.05
N SER A 47 -12.04 -10.94 13.35
CA SER A 47 -12.44 -9.64 13.90
C SER A 47 -11.61 -8.49 13.36
N ILE A 48 -12.08 -7.26 13.51
CA ILE A 48 -11.32 -6.04 13.19
C ILE A 48 -10.00 -6.05 13.97
N TYR A 49 -10.08 -6.31 15.28
CA TYR A 49 -8.92 -6.44 16.15
C TYR A 49 -7.92 -7.48 15.64
N ASP A 50 -8.38 -8.71 15.37
CA ASP A 50 -7.49 -9.79 14.95
C ASP A 50 -6.90 -9.61 13.55
N ASN A 51 -7.54 -8.82 12.67
CA ASN A 51 -6.94 -8.41 11.42
C ASN A 51 -5.68 -7.60 11.65
N VAL A 52 -5.73 -6.58 12.52
CA VAL A 52 -4.59 -5.69 12.78
C VAL A 52 -3.54 -6.39 13.67
N ALA A 53 -3.98 -7.12 14.69
CA ALA A 53 -3.10 -7.84 15.62
C ALA A 53 -2.37 -9.03 14.99
N TYR A 54 -2.73 -9.44 13.77
CA TYR A 54 -2.20 -10.65 13.14
C TYR A 54 -0.69 -10.57 12.91
N GLY A 55 -0.22 -9.54 12.24
CA GLY A 55 1.20 -9.33 11.97
C GLY A 55 2.03 -9.18 13.25
N PRO A 56 1.67 -8.28 14.17
CA PRO A 56 2.36 -8.14 15.45
C PRO A 56 2.48 -9.44 16.26
N ARG A 57 1.44 -10.30 16.25
CA ARG A 57 1.50 -11.60 16.93
C ARG A 57 2.47 -12.59 16.27
N ILE A 58 2.43 -12.71 14.93
CA ILE A 58 3.29 -13.66 14.20
C ILE A 58 4.77 -13.29 14.32
N HIS A 59 5.06 -12.00 14.27
CA HIS A 59 6.43 -11.49 14.36
C HIS A 59 6.90 -11.26 15.80
N GLY A 60 6.05 -11.54 16.81
CA GLY A 60 6.42 -11.41 18.23
C GLY A 60 6.76 -9.97 18.62
N LEU A 61 6.10 -8.95 18.01
CA LEU A 61 6.41 -7.54 18.20
C LEU A 61 5.84 -6.98 19.50
N ALA A 62 4.92 -7.67 20.15
CA ALA A 62 4.33 -7.28 21.43
C ALA A 62 4.71 -8.29 22.52
N GLY A 63 5.29 -7.82 23.62
CA GLY A 63 5.65 -8.64 24.77
C GLY A 63 4.50 -8.85 25.76
N SER A 64 3.42 -8.08 25.62
CA SER A 64 2.24 -8.14 26.47
C SER A 64 0.96 -7.89 25.69
N LYS A 65 -0.20 -8.21 26.33
CA LYS A 65 -1.50 -7.90 25.75
C LYS A 65 -1.71 -6.38 25.63
N ASP A 66 -1.27 -5.60 26.61
CA ASP A 66 -1.46 -4.15 26.62
C ASP A 66 -0.65 -3.48 25.49
N GLU A 67 0.57 -3.97 25.21
CA GLU A 67 1.35 -3.51 24.05
C GLU A 67 0.65 -3.85 22.72
N LEU A 68 0.12 -5.06 22.60
CA LEU A 68 -0.62 -5.45 21.40
C LEU A 68 -1.89 -4.60 21.23
N ASP A 69 -2.65 -4.34 22.29
CA ASP A 69 -3.82 -3.49 22.28
C ASP A 69 -3.45 -2.06 21.83
N HIS A 70 -2.34 -1.53 22.33
CA HIS A 70 -1.81 -0.23 21.93
C HIS A 70 -1.39 -0.19 20.44
N MET A 71 -0.72 -1.23 19.94
CA MET A 71 -0.35 -1.34 18.51
C MET A 71 -1.59 -1.37 17.62
N VAL A 72 -2.63 -2.12 18.01
CA VAL A 72 -3.89 -2.19 17.26
C VAL A 72 -4.59 -0.84 17.24
N GLU A 73 -4.74 -0.18 18.39
CA GLU A 73 -5.34 1.15 18.46
C GLU A 73 -4.58 2.16 17.62
N THR A 74 -3.25 2.22 17.77
CA THR A 74 -2.39 3.14 17.03
C THR A 74 -2.52 2.94 15.52
N SER A 75 -2.50 1.69 15.05
CA SER A 75 -2.63 1.37 13.62
C SER A 75 -4.00 1.74 13.06
N LEU A 76 -5.08 1.51 13.82
CA LEU A 76 -6.44 1.91 13.42
C LEU A 76 -6.61 3.43 13.42
N ARG A 77 -5.98 4.15 14.36
CA ARG A 77 -5.97 5.62 14.38
C ARG A 77 -5.24 6.18 13.16
N ARG A 78 -4.05 5.65 12.88
CA ARG A 78 -3.24 6.05 11.71
C ARG A 78 -3.92 5.75 10.39
N ALA A 79 -4.75 4.70 10.32
CA ALA A 79 -5.58 4.38 9.15
C ALA A 79 -6.91 5.15 9.11
N GLY A 80 -7.13 6.12 9.99
CA GLY A 80 -8.36 6.92 10.07
C GLY A 80 -9.62 6.10 10.34
N LEU A 81 -9.49 4.90 10.93
CA LEU A 81 -10.62 3.97 11.11
C LEU A 81 -11.09 3.87 12.57
N TRP A 82 -10.26 4.26 13.54
CA TRP A 82 -10.52 4.07 14.97
C TRP A 82 -11.89 4.60 15.42
N GLN A 83 -12.25 5.82 15.04
CA GLN A 83 -13.49 6.47 15.48
C GLN A 83 -14.75 5.73 15.02
N GLU A 84 -14.64 4.96 13.95
CA GLU A 84 -15.77 4.23 13.38
C GLU A 84 -15.91 2.79 13.95
N VAL A 85 -14.85 2.27 14.60
CA VAL A 85 -14.82 0.85 14.98
C VAL A 85 -14.41 0.55 16.42
N HIS A 86 -13.99 1.55 17.20
CA HIS A 86 -13.42 1.35 18.56
C HIS A 86 -14.39 0.65 19.53
N ASP A 87 -15.70 0.78 19.33
CA ASP A 87 -16.76 0.16 20.14
C ASP A 87 -17.12 -1.26 19.69
N ARG A 88 -16.58 -1.72 18.54
CA ARG A 88 -16.92 -3.01 17.91
C ARG A 88 -15.72 -3.76 17.35
N LEU A 89 -14.57 -3.65 17.98
CA LEU A 89 -13.29 -4.26 17.52
C LEU A 89 -13.37 -5.77 17.35
N HIS A 90 -14.25 -6.45 18.08
CA HIS A 90 -14.43 -7.91 18.02
C HIS A 90 -15.46 -8.37 17.00
N THR A 91 -16.09 -7.45 16.25
CA THR A 91 -16.94 -7.83 15.12
C THR A 91 -16.14 -8.18 13.88
N SER A 92 -16.74 -8.90 12.92
CA SER A 92 -16.08 -9.33 11.69
C SER A 92 -15.60 -8.14 10.86
N GLY A 93 -14.32 -8.15 10.44
CA GLY A 93 -13.77 -7.18 9.50
C GLY A 93 -14.44 -7.22 8.11
N SER A 94 -14.97 -8.38 7.71
CA SER A 94 -15.67 -8.51 6.43
C SER A 94 -17.05 -7.84 6.40
N GLY A 95 -17.59 -7.45 7.56
CA GLY A 95 -18.86 -6.71 7.65
C GLY A 95 -18.74 -5.20 7.47
N LEU A 96 -17.54 -4.69 7.29
CA LEU A 96 -17.25 -3.26 7.04
C LEU A 96 -17.60 -2.86 5.60
N SER A 97 -17.82 -1.55 5.36
CA SER A 97 -17.94 -1.02 3.99
C SER A 97 -16.62 -1.17 3.21
N GLY A 98 -16.66 -1.07 1.88
CA GLY A 98 -15.47 -1.23 1.03
C GLY A 98 -14.32 -0.29 1.44
N GLY A 99 -14.60 0.98 1.66
CA GLY A 99 -13.60 1.95 2.13
C GLY A 99 -13.07 1.67 3.54
N GLN A 100 -13.92 1.20 4.45
CA GLN A 100 -13.52 0.74 5.78
C GLN A 100 -12.65 -0.52 5.72
N GLN A 101 -13.02 -1.48 4.85
CA GLN A 101 -12.21 -2.69 4.64
C GLN A 101 -10.82 -2.34 4.08
N GLN A 102 -10.74 -1.39 3.15
CA GLN A 102 -9.46 -0.94 2.60
C GLN A 102 -8.59 -0.29 3.69
N ARG A 103 -9.16 0.60 4.50
CA ARG A 103 -8.46 1.20 5.65
C ARG A 103 -8.05 0.15 6.70
N LEU A 104 -8.87 -0.89 6.90
CA LEU A 104 -8.50 -2.02 7.76
C LEU A 104 -7.29 -2.79 7.20
N CYS A 105 -7.24 -3.02 5.88
CA CYS A 105 -6.10 -3.64 5.22
C CYS A 105 -4.84 -2.76 5.33
N ILE A 106 -4.97 -1.45 5.22
CA ILE A 106 -3.86 -0.50 5.46
C ILE A 106 -3.41 -0.57 6.92
N ALA A 107 -4.34 -0.50 7.90
CA ALA A 107 -4.03 -0.63 9.33
C ALA A 107 -3.26 -1.93 9.63
N ARG A 108 -3.71 -3.06 9.08
CA ARG A 108 -3.03 -4.35 9.18
C ARG A 108 -1.61 -4.31 8.61
N THR A 109 -1.43 -3.66 7.47
CA THR A 109 -0.14 -3.55 6.79
C THR A 109 0.85 -2.72 7.60
N ILE A 110 0.43 -1.57 8.14
CA ILE A 110 1.32 -0.68 8.92
C ILE A 110 1.53 -1.12 10.36
N ALA A 111 0.77 -2.11 10.86
CA ALA A 111 0.88 -2.59 12.25
C ALA A 111 2.22 -3.28 12.56
N VAL A 112 2.96 -3.73 11.55
CA VAL A 112 4.30 -4.32 11.66
C VAL A 112 5.42 -3.31 11.40
N ASP A 113 5.08 -2.04 11.19
CA ASP A 113 6.00 -0.93 10.94
C ASP A 113 6.98 -1.20 9.77
N PRO A 114 6.47 -1.45 8.54
CA PRO A 114 7.30 -1.83 7.39
C PRO A 114 8.13 -0.63 6.88
N ASN A 115 9.26 -0.90 6.20
CA ASN A 115 10.05 0.15 5.53
C ASN A 115 9.36 0.67 4.26
N VAL A 116 8.69 -0.24 3.54
CA VAL A 116 8.04 0.05 2.26
C VAL A 116 6.60 -0.45 2.28
N VAL A 117 5.67 0.35 1.77
CA VAL A 117 4.28 -0.04 1.55
C VAL A 117 3.98 0.00 0.05
N LEU A 118 3.68 -1.16 -0.52
CA LEU A 118 3.22 -1.30 -1.89
C LEU A 118 1.69 -1.21 -1.91
N MET A 119 1.13 -0.41 -2.79
CA MET A 119 -0.32 -0.28 -2.97
C MET A 119 -0.69 -0.51 -4.43
N ASP A 120 -1.50 -1.52 -4.68
CA ASP A 120 -1.99 -1.83 -6.02
C ASP A 120 -3.39 -1.29 -6.18
N GLU A 121 -3.56 -0.23 -6.97
CA GLU A 121 -4.82 0.46 -7.24
C GLU A 121 -5.72 0.67 -6.01
N PRO A 122 -5.23 1.28 -4.92
CA PRO A 122 -5.88 1.24 -3.60
C PRO A 122 -7.26 1.89 -3.56
N CYS A 123 -7.63 2.66 -4.57
CA CYS A 123 -8.90 3.40 -4.64
C CYS A 123 -9.83 2.96 -5.78
N SER A 124 -9.44 2.00 -6.64
CA SER A 124 -10.17 1.68 -7.89
C SER A 124 -11.60 1.19 -7.69
N ALA A 125 -11.90 0.58 -6.54
CA ALA A 125 -13.22 0.03 -6.21
C ALA A 125 -14.01 0.91 -5.21
N LEU A 126 -13.56 2.15 -4.95
CA LEU A 126 -14.11 3.03 -3.93
C LEU A 126 -14.90 4.18 -4.55
N ASP A 127 -15.88 4.67 -3.79
CA ASP A 127 -16.56 5.92 -4.11
C ASP A 127 -15.64 7.15 -3.91
N PRO A 128 -16.01 8.32 -4.44
CA PRO A 128 -15.16 9.52 -4.36
C PRO A 128 -14.82 9.98 -2.93
N ILE A 129 -15.74 9.77 -1.97
CA ILE A 129 -15.53 10.17 -0.57
C ILE A 129 -14.49 9.24 0.08
N ALA A 130 -14.67 7.93 -0.08
CA ALA A 130 -13.71 6.94 0.41
C ALA A 130 -12.33 7.11 -0.27
N THR A 131 -12.29 7.46 -1.56
CA THR A 131 -11.06 7.75 -2.29
C THR A 131 -10.33 8.95 -1.67
N ALA A 132 -11.03 10.05 -1.39
CA ALA A 132 -10.42 11.23 -0.78
C ALA A 132 -9.80 10.90 0.60
N ILE A 133 -10.49 10.11 1.42
CA ILE A 133 -9.98 9.67 2.73
C ILE A 133 -8.70 8.83 2.57
N ILE A 134 -8.64 7.93 1.57
CA ILE A 134 -7.43 7.12 1.33
C ILE A 134 -6.28 8.00 0.80
N GLU A 135 -6.55 9.00 -0.03
CA GLU A 135 -5.53 9.92 -0.53
C GLU A 135 -4.94 10.79 0.60
N GLU A 136 -5.79 11.32 1.50
CA GLU A 136 -5.32 12.01 2.73
C GLU A 136 -4.47 11.09 3.60
N LEU A 137 -4.90 9.85 3.79
CA LEU A 137 -4.15 8.85 4.53
C LEU A 137 -2.78 8.56 3.91
N ILE A 138 -2.69 8.45 2.58
CA ILE A 138 -1.42 8.29 1.87
C ILE A 138 -0.49 9.48 2.14
N GLU A 139 -1.00 10.71 2.10
CA GLU A 139 -0.24 11.93 2.41
C GLU A 139 0.33 11.93 3.84
N GLU A 140 -0.41 11.43 4.82
CA GLU A 140 0.07 11.27 6.19
C GLU A 140 1.14 10.16 6.30
N LEU A 141 0.87 9.00 5.73
CA LEU A 141 1.72 7.81 5.84
C LEU A 141 3.08 7.99 5.13
N ARG A 142 3.15 8.75 4.02
CA ARG A 142 4.41 9.00 3.29
C ARG A 142 5.47 9.74 4.11
N THR A 143 5.09 10.35 5.22
CA THR A 143 6.04 10.99 6.14
C THR A 143 6.88 9.98 6.92
N GLN A 144 6.44 8.73 7.00
CA GLN A 144 7.06 7.67 7.79
C GLN A 144 7.47 6.46 6.94
N TYR A 145 6.76 6.19 5.84
CA TYR A 145 6.99 5.04 4.97
C TYR A 145 7.39 5.45 3.56
N THR A 146 8.18 4.63 2.92
CA THR A 146 8.32 4.68 1.46
C THR A 146 7.09 4.02 0.85
N ILE A 147 6.26 4.79 0.11
CA ILE A 147 5.04 4.28 -0.51
C ILE A 147 5.24 4.19 -2.02
N VAL A 148 4.95 3.01 -2.57
CA VAL A 148 4.92 2.77 -4.02
C VAL A 148 3.50 2.40 -4.42
N ILE A 149 2.89 3.21 -5.30
CA ILE A 149 1.51 3.04 -5.73
C ILE A 149 1.47 2.70 -7.22
N VAL A 150 0.77 1.63 -7.57
CA VAL A 150 0.34 1.38 -8.94
C VAL A 150 -1.08 1.91 -9.10
N THR A 151 -1.31 2.75 -10.10
CA THR A 151 -2.64 3.29 -10.40
C THR A 151 -2.79 3.57 -11.89
N HIS A 152 -3.99 3.38 -12.41
CA HIS A 152 -4.37 3.85 -13.75
C HIS A 152 -4.99 5.27 -13.72
N SER A 153 -5.19 5.85 -12.54
CA SER A 153 -5.72 7.20 -12.37
C SER A 153 -4.61 8.25 -12.40
N MET A 154 -4.49 8.94 -13.52
CA MET A 154 -3.55 10.08 -13.66
C MET A 154 -3.82 11.17 -12.61
N GLN A 155 -5.10 11.41 -12.30
CA GLN A 155 -5.49 12.41 -11.29
C GLN A 155 -5.00 12.01 -9.89
N GLN A 156 -5.12 10.75 -9.52
CA GLN A 156 -4.59 10.24 -8.26
C GLN A 156 -3.06 10.37 -8.21
N ALA A 157 -2.37 9.88 -9.25
CA ALA A 157 -0.91 9.98 -9.32
C ALA A 157 -0.44 11.43 -9.17
N ALA A 158 -1.09 12.38 -9.87
CA ALA A 158 -0.76 13.80 -9.78
C ALA A 158 -0.95 14.40 -8.38
N ARG A 159 -1.95 13.91 -7.60
CA ARG A 159 -2.23 14.44 -6.27
C ARG A 159 -1.31 13.89 -5.18
N VAL A 160 -1.06 12.56 -5.18
CA VAL A 160 -0.45 11.91 -4.02
C VAL A 160 1.03 11.57 -4.19
N SER A 161 1.59 11.61 -5.42
CA SER A 161 2.97 11.19 -5.65
C SER A 161 3.94 12.36 -5.79
N GLN A 162 5.19 12.17 -5.35
CA GLN A 162 6.30 13.09 -5.57
C GLN A 162 7.06 12.73 -6.83
N ARG A 163 7.07 11.45 -7.17
CA ARG A 163 7.71 10.92 -8.38
C ARG A 163 6.74 10.00 -9.09
N THR A 164 6.71 10.08 -10.41
CA THR A 164 5.85 9.26 -11.26
C THR A 164 6.68 8.51 -12.29
N ALA A 165 6.35 7.25 -12.49
CA ALA A 165 6.87 6.39 -13.56
C ALA A 165 5.73 5.98 -14.48
N TYR A 166 5.84 6.32 -15.76
CA TYR A 166 4.87 5.90 -16.78
C TYR A 166 5.35 4.63 -17.48
N PHE A 167 4.54 3.58 -17.38
CA PHE A 167 4.75 2.31 -18.06
C PHE A 167 3.75 2.14 -19.19
N HIS A 168 4.20 1.59 -20.32
CA HIS A 168 3.37 1.21 -21.44
C HIS A 168 3.81 -0.15 -21.98
N LEU A 169 2.89 -1.09 -22.08
CA LEU A 169 3.14 -2.46 -22.56
C LEU A 169 4.37 -3.13 -21.88
N GLY A 170 4.50 -2.96 -20.56
CA GLY A 170 5.60 -3.53 -19.78
C GLY A 170 6.92 -2.76 -19.84
N HIS A 171 7.01 -1.68 -20.61
CA HIS A 171 8.21 -0.85 -20.73
C HIS A 171 8.09 0.44 -19.94
N LEU A 172 9.15 0.80 -19.22
CA LEU A 172 9.26 2.11 -18.60
C LEU A 172 9.50 3.17 -19.69
N VAL A 173 8.52 4.04 -19.90
CA VAL A 173 8.56 5.09 -20.94
C VAL A 173 9.22 6.36 -20.41
N GLU A 174 8.83 6.79 -19.23
CA GLU A 174 9.37 7.98 -18.58
C GLU A 174 9.22 7.89 -17.06
N HIS A 175 10.18 8.49 -16.33
CA HIS A 175 10.19 8.58 -14.88
C HIS A 175 10.79 9.92 -14.44
N GLY A 176 10.20 10.53 -13.43
CA GLY A 176 10.69 11.80 -12.89
C GLY A 176 9.78 12.40 -11.84
N ASP A 177 10.04 13.65 -11.52
CA ASP A 177 9.20 14.42 -10.60
C ASP A 177 7.79 14.55 -11.17
N THR A 178 6.78 14.36 -10.33
CA THR A 178 5.39 14.31 -10.74
C THR A 178 4.95 15.57 -11.46
N ASP A 179 5.28 16.76 -10.93
CA ASP A 179 4.95 18.03 -11.57
C ASP A 179 5.53 18.11 -12.99
N ARG A 180 6.78 17.69 -13.18
CA ARG A 180 7.40 17.67 -14.52
C ARG A 180 6.70 16.70 -15.46
N ILE A 181 6.42 15.48 -14.99
CA ILE A 181 5.76 14.45 -15.81
C ILE A 181 4.40 14.94 -16.28
N PHE A 182 3.62 15.59 -15.42
CA PHE A 182 2.25 16.01 -15.75
C PHE A 182 2.15 17.38 -16.46
N THR A 183 3.18 18.24 -16.38
CA THR A 183 3.16 19.58 -16.99
C THR A 183 4.06 19.71 -18.21
N ASN A 184 5.22 19.07 -18.21
CA ASN A 184 6.24 19.19 -19.27
C ASN A 184 7.03 17.88 -19.44
N PRO A 185 6.35 16.78 -19.83
CA PRO A 185 7.01 15.51 -20.09
C PRO A 185 8.02 15.63 -21.24
N THR A 186 9.09 14.86 -21.17
CA THR A 186 10.13 14.85 -22.22
C THR A 186 9.83 13.84 -23.34
N ASN A 187 9.02 12.81 -23.03
CA ASN A 187 8.63 11.78 -23.96
C ASN A 187 7.27 12.10 -24.60
N LYS A 188 7.21 12.10 -25.95
CA LYS A 188 5.97 12.35 -26.69
C LYS A 188 4.85 11.35 -26.40
N GLN A 189 5.18 10.11 -26.02
CA GLN A 189 4.20 9.10 -25.65
C GLN A 189 3.57 9.43 -24.30
N THR A 190 4.38 9.91 -23.35
CA THR A 190 3.89 10.43 -22.07
C THR A 190 2.95 11.62 -22.28
N GLU A 191 3.36 12.58 -23.13
CA GLU A 191 2.53 13.74 -23.50
C GLU A 191 1.19 13.32 -24.12
N ALA A 192 1.22 12.36 -25.03
CA ALA A 192 0.02 11.86 -25.69
C ALA A 192 -0.93 11.13 -24.70
N TYR A 193 -0.38 10.38 -23.74
CA TYR A 193 -1.15 9.70 -22.69
C TYR A 193 -1.81 10.72 -21.75
N ILE A 194 -1.04 11.67 -21.21
CA ILE A 194 -1.55 12.70 -20.27
C ILE A 194 -2.60 13.60 -20.94
N SER A 195 -2.42 13.92 -22.23
CA SER A 195 -3.40 14.71 -23.00
C SER A 195 -4.63 13.92 -23.46
N GLY A 196 -4.74 12.63 -23.11
CA GLY A 196 -5.86 11.77 -23.50
C GLY A 196 -5.91 11.42 -25.00
N LYS A 197 -4.81 11.56 -25.73
CA LYS A 197 -4.72 11.18 -27.15
C LYS A 197 -4.49 9.69 -27.37
N ILE A 198 -3.96 9.01 -26.36
CA ILE A 198 -3.78 7.55 -26.31
C ILE A 198 -4.15 7.05 -24.90
N GLY A 199 -4.73 5.87 -24.82
CA GLY A 199 -5.16 5.26 -23.57
C GLY A 199 -5.69 3.86 -23.81
#